data_4fb385f6cfa7e26f50d58410161ad458
#
_entry.id   4fb385f6cfa7e26f50d58410161ad458
#
_cell.length_a   1.000
_cell.length_b   1.000
_cell.length_c   1.000
_cell.angle_alpha   90.00
_cell.angle_beta   90.00
_cell.angle_gamma   90.00
#
_symmetry.space_group_name_H-M   'P 1'
#
loop_
_entity.id
_entity.type
_entity.pdbx_description
1 polymer ?
#
loop_
_entity_poly.entity_id
_entity_poly.type
_entity_poly.pdbx_seq_one_letter_code
_entity_poly.pdbx_strand_id
1 'polypeptide(L)'
;MRTIRLLAAAALIFLPAASFGTERFDGNWLTKLTCPPKGNTEGYTWQFPSIIQNSIFHGERGAAGQPGYLSIDGPIAGDGSAKLTANGIVASREYARGVFAHQGESYSYDIKAQFQETTGTGTKGQGLGIVGRTCTFEFTKQSPASPPNAK
;
A
#
# COMPACT_ATOMS: atom_id res chain seq x y z
N MET A 1 64.42 -37.29 7.73
CA MET A 1 63.87 -35.92 7.35
C MET A 1 62.41 -36.07 7.11
N ARG A 2 61.56 -35.54 8.03
CA ARG A 2 60.09 -35.54 7.92
C ARG A 2 59.62 -34.10 7.63
N THR A 3 59.12 -33.87 6.42
CA THR A 3 58.56 -32.61 6.01
C THR A 3 57.10 -32.48 6.51
N ILE A 4 56.86 -31.56 7.43
CA ILE A 4 55.52 -31.19 7.92
C ILE A 4 54.93 -30.17 6.91
N ARG A 5 53.83 -30.56 6.26
CA ARG A 5 53.03 -29.65 5.43
C ARG A 5 51.98 -28.95 6.31
N LEU A 6 52.12 -27.66 6.53
CA LEU A 6 51.11 -26.80 7.14
C LEU A 6 49.99 -26.53 6.12
N LEU A 7 48.81 -27.01 6.40
CA LEU A 7 47.59 -26.65 5.72
C LEU A 7 47.01 -25.36 6.37
N ALA A 8 47.08 -24.24 5.65
CA ALA A 8 46.42 -23.01 6.07
C ALA A 8 44.96 -23.11 5.67
N ALA A 9 44.07 -23.20 6.65
CA ALA A 9 42.62 -23.10 6.46
C ALA A 9 42.23 -21.64 6.42
N ALA A 10 41.80 -21.15 5.24
CA ALA A 10 41.22 -19.83 5.06
C ALA A 10 39.76 -19.85 5.54
N ALA A 11 39.47 -19.25 6.69
CA ALA A 11 38.11 -19.04 7.16
C ALA A 11 37.44 -17.89 6.37
N LEU A 12 36.49 -18.22 5.53
CA LEU A 12 35.60 -17.22 4.90
C LEU A 12 34.64 -16.68 5.97
N ILE A 13 34.86 -15.43 6.37
CA ILE A 13 33.94 -14.69 7.23
C ILE A 13 32.80 -14.22 6.36
N PHE A 14 31.63 -14.89 6.44
CA PHE A 14 30.36 -14.40 5.91
C PHE A 14 29.88 -13.23 6.82
N LEU A 15 30.08 -12.00 6.39
CA LEU A 15 29.43 -10.84 6.99
C LEU A 15 27.94 -10.89 6.57
N PRO A 16 26.99 -10.89 7.53
CA PRO A 16 25.59 -10.71 7.18
C PRO A 16 25.44 -9.32 6.57
N ALA A 17 24.96 -9.26 5.32
CA ALA A 17 24.54 -8.00 4.72
C ALA A 17 23.36 -7.47 5.55
N ALA A 18 23.61 -6.45 6.36
CA ALA A 18 22.56 -5.71 7.04
C ALA A 18 21.65 -5.14 5.96
N SER A 19 20.40 -5.63 5.89
CA SER A 19 19.35 -5.07 5.04
C SER A 19 18.97 -3.70 5.58
N PHE A 20 19.81 -2.70 5.34
CA PHE A 20 19.44 -1.30 5.53
C PHE A 20 18.53 -0.94 4.36
N GLY A 21 17.25 -0.74 4.61
CA GLY A 21 16.62 -0.17 3.48
C GLY A 21 15.12 0.00 3.38
N THR A 22 14.34 -0.30 4.37
CA THR A 22 12.90 -0.18 4.17
C THR A 22 12.20 0.80 5.10
N GLU A 23 12.82 1.19 6.20
CA GLU A 23 12.29 2.16 7.16
C GLU A 23 12.14 3.59 6.61
N ARG A 24 12.75 3.91 5.45
CA ARG A 24 12.64 5.25 4.85
C ARG A 24 11.20 5.64 4.49
N PHE A 25 10.35 4.67 4.26
CA PHE A 25 8.93 4.89 3.97
C PHE A 25 8.09 4.91 5.23
N ASP A 26 8.57 4.33 6.34
CA ASP A 26 7.81 4.16 7.57
C ASP A 26 7.30 5.49 8.12
N GLY A 27 6.10 5.46 8.68
CA GLY A 27 5.43 6.61 9.27
C GLY A 27 3.94 6.69 8.93
N ASN A 28 3.35 7.82 9.31
CA ASN A 28 1.95 8.11 9.02
C ASN A 28 1.81 8.72 7.62
N TRP A 29 0.79 8.29 6.91
CA TRP A 29 0.49 8.72 5.56
C TRP A 29 -0.97 9.13 5.43
N LEU A 30 -1.26 9.96 4.46
CA LEU A 30 -2.60 10.24 3.98
C LEU A 30 -2.77 9.60 2.61
N THR A 31 -3.76 8.76 2.46
CA THR A 31 -4.15 8.17 1.17
C THR A 31 -5.32 8.94 0.59
N LYS A 32 -5.17 9.38 -0.68
CA LYS A 32 -6.25 9.95 -1.47
C LYS A 32 -6.53 9.04 -2.66
N LEU A 33 -7.73 8.50 -2.69
CA LEU A 33 -8.26 7.68 -3.79
C LEU A 33 -9.21 8.53 -4.62
N THR A 34 -8.95 8.61 -5.92
CA THR A 34 -9.83 9.29 -6.88
C THR A 34 -10.28 8.31 -7.96
N CYS A 35 -11.59 8.12 -8.07
CA CYS A 35 -12.22 7.33 -9.11
C CYS A 35 -13.08 8.26 -10.00
N PRO A 36 -12.72 8.51 -11.26
CA PRO A 36 -13.48 9.38 -12.14
C PRO A 36 -14.85 8.77 -12.48
N PRO A 37 -15.84 9.58 -12.85
CA PRO A 37 -17.11 9.06 -13.35
C PRO A 37 -16.88 8.25 -14.63
N LYS A 38 -17.72 7.25 -14.85
CA LYS A 38 -17.68 6.43 -16.08
C LYS A 38 -19.05 5.86 -16.42
N GLY A 39 -19.59 6.25 -17.59
CA GLY A 39 -20.96 5.92 -17.97
C GLY A 39 -21.94 6.52 -16.95
N ASN A 40 -22.87 5.72 -16.46
CA ASN A 40 -23.85 6.14 -15.45
C ASN A 40 -23.35 5.99 -14.00
N THR A 41 -22.04 5.75 -13.80
CA THR A 41 -21.46 5.60 -12.46
C THR A 41 -20.79 6.90 -12.06
N GLU A 42 -21.17 7.43 -10.90
CA GLU A 42 -20.62 8.66 -10.36
C GLU A 42 -19.14 8.51 -9.96
N GLY A 43 -18.40 9.62 -10.08
CA GLY A 43 -17.05 9.73 -9.57
C GLY A 43 -17.05 10.00 -8.07
N TYR A 44 -15.93 9.66 -7.41
CA TYR A 44 -15.74 9.99 -6.00
C TYR A 44 -14.27 10.20 -5.68
N THR A 45 -14.03 10.94 -4.62
CA THR A 45 -12.70 11.07 -4.00
C THR A 45 -12.82 10.77 -2.52
N TRP A 46 -11.96 9.90 -2.03
CA TRP A 46 -11.85 9.55 -0.62
C TRP A 46 -10.48 9.90 -0.10
N GLN A 47 -10.43 10.38 1.14
CA GLN A 47 -9.19 10.57 1.88
C GLN A 47 -9.28 9.84 3.21
N PHE A 48 -8.22 9.12 3.58
CA PHE A 48 -8.18 8.37 4.82
C PHE A 48 -6.73 8.20 5.30
N PRO A 49 -6.53 8.06 6.61
CA PRO A 49 -5.21 7.81 7.17
C PRO A 49 -4.70 6.44 6.77
N SER A 50 -3.40 6.34 6.66
CA SER A 50 -2.68 5.09 6.45
C SER A 50 -1.34 5.13 7.19
N ILE A 51 -0.73 3.99 7.35
CA ILE A 51 0.56 3.82 8.01
C ILE A 51 1.45 2.91 7.18
N ILE A 52 2.73 3.20 7.17
CA ILE A 52 3.74 2.25 6.72
C ILE A 52 4.59 1.90 7.93
N GLN A 53 4.71 0.62 8.21
CA GLN A 53 5.49 0.09 9.32
C GLN A 53 6.23 -1.17 8.87
N ASN A 54 7.54 -1.19 9.06
CA ASN A 54 8.40 -2.29 8.60
C ASN A 54 8.21 -2.58 7.10
N SER A 55 8.02 -1.51 6.30
CA SER A 55 7.74 -1.58 4.85
C SER A 55 6.43 -2.26 4.47
N ILE A 56 5.51 -2.41 5.37
CA ILE A 56 4.14 -2.87 5.09
C ILE A 56 3.23 -1.66 5.14
N PHE A 57 2.54 -1.41 4.02
CA PHE A 57 1.48 -0.42 3.92
C PHE A 57 0.19 -0.98 4.49
N HIS A 58 -0.49 -0.19 5.30
CA HIS A 58 -1.86 -0.44 5.77
C HIS A 58 -2.65 0.86 5.75
N GLY A 59 -3.81 0.86 5.10
CA GLY A 59 -4.73 1.99 5.08
C GLY A 59 -6.17 1.51 5.19
N GLU A 60 -6.98 2.22 5.98
CA GLU A 60 -8.35 1.81 6.25
C GLU A 60 -9.32 2.99 6.21
N ARG A 61 -10.51 2.76 5.66
CA ARG A 61 -11.62 3.71 5.61
C ARG A 61 -12.93 3.04 5.92
N GLY A 62 -13.76 3.72 6.74
CA GLY A 62 -15.07 3.21 7.14
C GLY A 62 -14.98 2.18 8.26
N ALA A 63 -16.12 1.64 8.66
CA ALA A 63 -16.20 0.61 9.68
C ALA A 63 -16.15 -0.78 9.03
N ALA A 64 -15.32 -1.67 9.57
CA ALA A 64 -15.19 -3.03 9.09
C ALA A 64 -16.55 -3.75 8.99
N GLY A 65 -16.78 -4.43 7.88
CA GLY A 65 -18.03 -5.15 7.62
C GLY A 65 -19.21 -4.29 7.19
N GLN A 66 -19.06 -2.96 7.10
CA GLN A 66 -20.12 -2.05 6.69
C GLN A 66 -19.98 -1.59 5.23
N PRO A 67 -21.06 -1.25 4.54
CA PRO A 67 -21.01 -0.65 3.20
C PRO A 67 -20.12 0.60 3.20
N GLY A 68 -19.22 0.68 2.21
CA GLY A 68 -18.23 1.74 2.09
C GLY A 68 -16.92 1.50 2.84
N TYR A 69 -16.76 0.37 3.49
CA TYR A 69 -15.48 -0.07 4.04
C TYR A 69 -14.48 -0.33 2.92
N LEU A 70 -13.23 0.03 3.16
CA LEU A 70 -12.09 -0.24 2.30
C LEU A 70 -10.85 -0.43 3.17
N SER A 71 -10.12 -1.54 2.99
CA SER A 71 -8.74 -1.71 3.45
C SER A 71 -7.80 -1.82 2.26
N ILE A 72 -6.57 -1.35 2.42
CA ILE A 72 -5.48 -1.48 1.46
C ILE A 72 -4.26 -1.96 2.21
N ASP A 73 -3.69 -3.06 1.76
CA ASP A 73 -2.59 -3.72 2.44
C ASP A 73 -1.53 -4.21 1.44
N GLY A 74 -0.27 -4.21 1.85
CA GLY A 74 0.78 -4.85 1.07
C GLY A 74 2.19 -4.36 1.35
N PRO A 75 3.21 -5.13 0.90
CA PRO A 75 4.60 -4.79 1.08
C PRO A 75 5.08 -3.72 0.09
N ILE A 76 6.05 -2.92 0.53
CA ILE A 76 6.78 -1.97 -0.28
C ILE A 76 8.22 -2.47 -0.41
N ALA A 77 8.69 -2.62 -1.64
CA ALA A 77 10.07 -3.00 -1.92
C ALA A 77 11.05 -1.86 -1.64
N GLY A 78 12.33 -2.17 -1.49
CA GLY A 78 13.36 -1.19 -1.18
C GLY A 78 13.52 -0.08 -2.23
N ASP A 79 13.11 -0.30 -3.48
CA ASP A 79 13.06 0.70 -4.55
C ASP A 79 11.78 1.55 -4.54
N GLY A 80 10.87 1.31 -3.59
CA GLY A 80 9.58 1.98 -3.45
C GLY A 80 8.45 1.37 -4.28
N SER A 81 8.72 0.38 -5.11
CA SER A 81 7.66 -0.33 -5.83
C SER A 81 6.79 -1.14 -4.88
N ALA A 82 5.48 -1.14 -5.12
CA ALA A 82 4.53 -1.90 -4.31
C ALA A 82 3.40 -2.48 -5.15
N LYS A 83 3.00 -3.69 -4.78
CA LYS A 83 1.75 -4.30 -5.20
C LYS A 83 0.86 -4.41 -3.98
N LEU A 84 -0.11 -3.51 -3.87
CA LEU A 84 -1.05 -3.48 -2.75
C LEU A 84 -2.35 -4.17 -3.16
N THR A 85 -3.04 -4.75 -2.19
CA THR A 85 -4.37 -5.35 -2.37
C THR A 85 -5.39 -4.51 -1.64
N ALA A 86 -6.42 -4.07 -2.35
CA ALA A 86 -7.57 -3.40 -1.78
C ALA A 86 -8.72 -4.39 -1.62
N ASN A 87 -9.33 -4.41 -0.44
CA ASN A 87 -10.53 -5.17 -0.12
C ASN A 87 -11.60 -4.21 0.39
N GLY A 88 -12.80 -4.31 -0.12
CA GLY A 88 -13.84 -3.36 0.26
C GLY A 88 -15.25 -3.93 0.16
N ILE A 89 -16.20 -3.12 0.61
CA ILE A 89 -17.63 -3.39 0.56
C ILE A 89 -18.32 -2.25 -0.17
N VAL A 90 -19.11 -2.57 -1.19
CA VAL A 90 -19.82 -1.60 -2.03
C VAL A 90 -20.70 -0.70 -1.16
N ALA A 91 -20.46 0.62 -1.23
CA ALA A 91 -21.20 1.63 -0.46
C ALA A 91 -22.63 1.82 -0.99
N SER A 92 -22.75 2.02 -2.32
CA SER A 92 -24.03 2.13 -3.01
C SER A 92 -23.88 1.82 -4.50
N ARG A 93 -25.00 1.58 -5.18
CA ARG A 93 -25.04 1.27 -6.62
C ARG A 93 -24.55 2.41 -7.52
N GLU A 94 -24.66 3.65 -7.08
CA GLU A 94 -24.25 4.84 -7.84
C GLU A 94 -22.74 4.87 -8.08
N TYR A 95 -21.96 4.31 -7.16
CA TYR A 95 -20.50 4.26 -7.21
C TYR A 95 -19.92 2.94 -7.71
N ALA A 96 -20.74 1.93 -7.91
CA ALA A 96 -20.32 0.60 -8.33
C ALA A 96 -20.63 0.36 -9.81
N ARG A 97 -19.68 -0.21 -10.55
CA ARG A 97 -19.92 -0.66 -11.93
C ARG A 97 -20.09 -2.16 -11.99
N GLY A 98 -21.13 -2.56 -12.67
CA GLY A 98 -21.45 -3.95 -12.94
C GLY A 98 -22.94 -4.20 -12.80
N VAL A 99 -23.47 -5.07 -13.63
CA VAL A 99 -24.89 -5.43 -13.62
C VAL A 99 -25.29 -6.08 -12.29
N PHE A 100 -24.30 -6.51 -11.51
CA PHE A 100 -24.48 -7.29 -10.28
C PHE A 100 -23.89 -6.62 -9.03
N ALA A 101 -23.39 -5.38 -9.13
CA ALA A 101 -22.83 -4.70 -7.95
C ALA A 101 -23.94 -4.18 -7.04
N HIS A 102 -24.15 -4.85 -5.93
CA HIS A 102 -25.12 -4.49 -4.91
C HIS A 102 -24.45 -3.84 -3.70
N GLN A 103 -25.17 -2.96 -3.02
CA GLN A 103 -24.71 -2.42 -1.72
C GLN A 103 -24.44 -3.58 -0.75
N GLY A 104 -23.32 -3.53 -0.06
CA GLY A 104 -22.90 -4.58 0.87
C GLY A 104 -22.12 -5.72 0.24
N GLU A 105 -21.96 -5.75 -1.09
CA GLU A 105 -21.18 -6.77 -1.78
C GLU A 105 -19.68 -6.51 -1.63
N SER A 106 -18.92 -7.56 -1.37
CA SER A 106 -17.47 -7.50 -1.24
C SER A 106 -16.79 -7.42 -2.60
N TYR A 107 -15.71 -6.65 -2.67
CA TYR A 107 -14.85 -6.57 -3.84
C TYR A 107 -13.37 -6.57 -3.45
N SER A 108 -12.52 -6.97 -4.40
CA SER A 108 -11.07 -6.90 -4.26
C SER A 108 -10.41 -6.49 -5.58
N TYR A 109 -9.30 -5.76 -5.50
CA TYR A 109 -8.46 -5.44 -6.65
C TYR A 109 -7.03 -5.13 -6.23
N ASP A 110 -6.10 -5.28 -7.19
CA ASP A 110 -4.72 -4.93 -7.01
C ASP A 110 -4.47 -3.44 -7.31
N ILE A 111 -3.51 -2.85 -6.62
CA ILE A 111 -2.98 -1.51 -6.87
C ILE A 111 -1.50 -1.64 -7.16
N LYS A 112 -1.06 -1.11 -8.30
CA LYS A 112 0.36 -0.92 -8.57
C LYS A 112 0.74 0.47 -8.09
N ALA A 113 1.70 0.56 -7.18
CA ALA A 113 2.12 1.82 -6.58
C ALA A 113 3.64 2.00 -6.64
N GLN A 114 4.06 3.25 -6.56
CA GLN A 114 5.45 3.66 -6.43
C GLN A 114 5.55 4.71 -5.32
N PHE A 115 6.35 4.43 -4.31
CA PHE A 115 6.61 5.30 -3.17
C PHE A 115 7.97 5.97 -3.31
N GLN A 116 8.03 7.25 -2.91
CA GLN A 116 9.21 8.04 -2.61
C GLN A 116 9.22 8.33 -1.11
N GLU A 117 10.20 9.07 -0.61
CA GLU A 117 10.35 9.30 0.83
C GLU A 117 9.14 9.99 1.47
N THR A 118 8.48 10.90 0.75
CA THR A 118 7.37 11.71 1.28
C THR A 118 6.10 11.63 0.45
N THR A 119 6.16 11.06 -0.74
CA THR A 119 5.03 10.96 -1.67
C THR A 119 4.96 9.58 -2.30
N GLY A 120 3.82 9.25 -2.85
CA GLY A 120 3.64 8.05 -3.65
C GLY A 120 2.45 8.20 -4.58
N THR A 121 2.45 7.40 -5.63
CA THR A 121 1.33 7.32 -6.57
C THR A 121 0.96 5.87 -6.81
N GLY A 122 -0.27 5.62 -7.16
CA GLY A 122 -0.73 4.28 -7.50
C GLY A 122 -1.88 4.30 -8.49
N THR A 123 -2.07 3.18 -9.17
CA THR A 123 -3.19 2.98 -10.08
C THR A 123 -3.85 1.64 -9.80
N LYS A 124 -5.18 1.63 -9.87
CA LYS A 124 -5.96 0.40 -9.78
C LYS A 124 -5.62 -0.51 -10.96
N GLY A 125 -5.20 -1.71 -10.65
CA GLY A 125 -5.06 -2.79 -11.63
C GLY A 125 -6.42 -3.33 -12.09
N GLN A 126 -6.40 -4.21 -13.07
CA GLN A 126 -7.58 -4.97 -13.49
C GLN A 126 -7.90 -6.00 -12.40
N GLY A 127 -9.00 -5.85 -11.70
CA GLY A 127 -9.47 -6.82 -10.70
C GLY A 127 -10.58 -7.70 -11.26
N LEU A 128 -10.77 -8.87 -10.68
CA LEU A 128 -11.92 -9.74 -10.97
C LEU A 128 -13.21 -8.98 -10.60
N GLY A 129 -14.13 -8.88 -11.54
CA GLY A 129 -15.50 -8.41 -11.31
C GLY A 129 -15.77 -6.91 -11.47
N ILE A 130 -14.75 -6.04 -11.55
CA ILE A 130 -14.97 -4.59 -11.73
C ILE A 130 -14.35 -4.11 -13.03
N VAL A 131 -15.13 -4.15 -14.09
CA VAL A 131 -14.69 -3.76 -15.43
C VAL A 131 -14.50 -2.23 -15.53
N GLY A 132 -13.26 -1.81 -15.70
CA GLY A 132 -12.98 -0.64 -16.52
C GLY A 132 -13.03 0.74 -15.89
N ARG A 133 -13.00 0.92 -14.56
CA ARG A 133 -12.78 2.24 -13.94
C ARG A 133 -11.32 2.35 -13.51
N THR A 134 -10.60 3.31 -14.08
CA THR A 134 -9.23 3.62 -13.68
C THR A 134 -9.28 4.56 -12.48
N CYS A 135 -9.05 4.04 -11.29
CA CYS A 135 -8.87 4.86 -10.10
C CYS A 135 -7.39 5.12 -9.87
N THR A 136 -7.08 6.30 -9.35
CA THR A 136 -5.72 6.72 -9.00
C THR A 136 -5.59 6.91 -7.51
N PHE A 137 -4.40 6.70 -7.01
CA PHE A 137 -4.03 6.87 -5.62
C PHE A 137 -2.90 7.88 -5.52
N GLU A 138 -3.02 8.78 -4.57
CA GLU A 138 -1.96 9.68 -4.13
C GLU A 138 -1.69 9.38 -2.65
N PHE A 139 -0.43 9.21 -2.32
CA PHE A 139 0.02 8.95 -0.96
C PHE A 139 0.92 10.11 -0.53
N THR A 140 0.65 10.68 0.64
CA THR A 140 1.46 11.79 1.18
C THR A 140 1.86 11.49 2.61
N LYS A 141 3.17 11.46 2.87
CA LYS A 141 3.70 11.24 4.21
C LYS A 141 3.36 12.44 5.09
N GLN A 142 2.83 12.16 6.26
CA GLN A 142 2.48 13.18 7.23
C GLN A 142 3.68 13.47 8.12
N SER A 143 3.96 14.74 8.34
CA SER A 143 4.95 15.12 9.36
C SER A 143 4.48 14.63 10.72
N PRO A 144 5.39 14.20 11.61
CA PRO A 144 5.03 13.97 13.01
C PRO A 144 4.34 15.22 13.55
N ALA A 145 3.20 15.06 14.23
CA ALA A 145 2.56 16.18 14.91
C ALA A 145 3.59 16.82 15.86
N SER A 146 3.85 18.12 15.71
CA SER A 146 4.70 18.82 16.68
C SER A 146 4.10 18.62 18.07
N PRO A 147 4.91 18.26 19.07
CA PRO A 147 4.39 18.13 20.43
C PRO A 147 3.73 19.47 20.82
N PRO A 148 2.57 19.45 21.51
CA PRO A 148 1.97 20.67 21.99
C PRO A 148 2.99 21.38 22.87
N ASN A 149 3.29 22.65 22.53
CA ASN A 149 4.23 23.47 23.26
C ASN A 149 3.89 23.39 24.77
N ALA A 150 4.76 22.75 25.55
CA ALA A 150 4.74 22.86 26.99
C ALA A 150 5.06 24.33 27.32
N LYS A 151 4.04 25.07 27.75
CA LYS A 151 4.20 26.36 28.41
C LYS A 151 4.44 26.15 29.89
#